data_9e135604dfd067d88535f55ffed59f52
#
_entry.id   9e135604dfd067d88535f55ffed59f52
#
_cell.length_a   1.000
_cell.length_b   1.000
_cell.length_c   1.000
_cell.angle_alpha   90.00
_cell.angle_beta   90.00
_cell.angle_gamma   90.00
#
_symmetry.space_group_name_H-M   'P 1'
#
loop_
_entity.id
_entity.type
_entity.pdbx_description
1 polymer ?
#
loop_
_entity_poly.entity_id
_entity_poly.type
_entity_poly.pdbx_seq_one_letter_code
_entity_poly.pdbx_strand_id
1 'polypeptide(L)'
;MHLIIDGYNVIRQSPRLQFLDVMDLQAGREALLELLALYRRRSHHQITVVFDGWQRGDLKEGRDRRQGILVIYSRRGERADEVIKRLLNQERERAMVVTSDREIQVCAEQAKAAWINASQFELSHLHDPSGAADPAAEANSPTRGTHKKGPSRRLSKRLRQRQQRLKKL
;
A
#
# COMPACT_ATOMS: atom_id res chain seq x y z
N MET A 1 -7.17 2.15 11.90
CA MET A 1 -6.14 1.22 11.38
C MET A 1 -4.94 2.04 10.97
N HIS A 2 -3.71 1.52 11.14
CA HIS A 2 -2.48 2.19 10.71
C HIS A 2 -2.01 1.58 9.39
N LEU A 3 -2.02 2.36 8.33
CA LEU A 3 -1.56 1.96 7.00
C LEU A 3 -0.10 2.37 6.83
N ILE A 4 0.77 1.38 6.62
CA ILE A 4 2.21 1.58 6.38
C ILE A 4 2.46 1.33 4.91
N ILE A 5 2.99 2.32 4.20
CA ILE A 5 3.15 2.29 2.74
C ILE A 5 4.63 2.29 2.39
N ASP A 6 5.04 1.31 1.63
CA ASP A 6 6.31 1.28 0.94
C ASP A 6 6.23 2.23 -0.27
N GLY A 7 6.77 3.44 -0.10
CA GLY A 7 6.53 4.54 -1.04
C GLY A 7 7.02 4.24 -2.45
N TYR A 8 8.27 3.81 -2.61
CA TYR A 8 8.80 3.50 -3.94
C TYR A 8 8.22 2.24 -4.55
N ASN A 9 7.78 1.28 -3.74
CA ASN A 9 7.11 0.10 -4.25
C ASN A 9 5.76 0.47 -4.89
N VAL A 10 4.99 1.37 -4.27
CA VAL A 10 3.74 1.87 -4.85
C VAL A 10 4.00 2.73 -6.09
N ILE A 11 4.98 3.64 -6.06
CA ILE A 11 5.33 4.47 -7.22
C ILE A 11 5.66 3.61 -8.43
N ARG A 12 6.48 2.57 -8.27
CA ARG A 12 6.88 1.65 -9.34
C ARG A 12 5.74 0.80 -9.90
N GLN A 13 4.68 0.59 -9.13
CA GLN A 13 3.51 -0.17 -9.56
C GLN A 13 2.44 0.69 -10.26
N SER A 14 2.54 2.02 -10.18
CA SER A 14 1.65 2.98 -10.84
C SER A 14 2.32 3.59 -12.07
N PRO A 15 1.85 3.32 -13.30
CA PRO A 15 2.45 3.90 -14.50
C PRO A 15 2.51 5.44 -14.47
N ARG A 16 1.48 6.07 -13.91
CA ARG A 16 1.41 7.54 -13.76
C ARG A 16 2.49 8.06 -12.82
N LEU A 17 2.63 7.45 -11.64
CA LEU A 17 3.61 7.88 -10.66
C LEU A 17 5.03 7.56 -11.11
N GLN A 18 5.23 6.40 -11.75
CA GLN A 18 6.52 6.00 -12.30
C GLN A 18 7.02 6.99 -13.36
N PHE A 19 6.14 7.47 -14.23
CA PHE A 19 6.51 8.49 -15.23
C PHE A 19 7.02 9.77 -14.55
N LEU A 20 6.34 10.25 -13.53
CA LEU A 20 6.75 11.43 -12.76
C LEU A 20 8.07 11.20 -12.02
N ASP A 21 8.26 10.02 -11.42
CA ASP A 21 9.46 9.65 -10.67
C ASP A 21 10.71 9.58 -11.56
N VAL A 22 10.56 9.13 -12.81
CA VAL A 22 11.65 9.13 -13.81
C VAL A 22 12.06 10.53 -14.20
N MET A 23 11.11 11.45 -14.30
CA MET A 23 11.38 12.86 -14.65
C MET A 23 12.00 13.62 -13.47
N ASP A 24 11.44 13.43 -12.30
CA ASP A 24 11.90 14.01 -11.03
C ASP A 24 11.42 13.15 -9.86
N LEU A 25 12.36 12.62 -9.11
CA LEU A 25 12.11 11.79 -7.94
C LEU A 25 11.24 12.49 -6.89
N GLN A 26 11.40 13.79 -6.75
CA GLN A 26 10.58 14.59 -5.83
C GLN A 26 9.12 14.69 -6.33
N ALA A 27 8.92 14.89 -7.63
CA ALA A 27 7.59 14.95 -8.23
C ALA A 27 6.82 13.63 -8.05
N GLY A 28 7.48 12.48 -8.21
CA GLY A 28 6.87 11.17 -7.96
C GLY A 28 6.41 11.00 -6.51
N ARG A 29 7.23 11.43 -5.54
CA ARG A 29 6.89 11.39 -4.11
C ARG A 29 5.71 12.31 -3.77
N GLU A 30 5.73 13.55 -4.28
CA GLU A 30 4.67 14.54 -4.04
C GLU A 30 3.34 14.06 -4.61
N ALA A 31 3.34 13.56 -5.84
CA ALA A 31 2.14 13.01 -6.47
C ALA A 31 1.56 11.83 -5.67
N LEU A 32 2.40 10.92 -5.15
CA LEU A 32 1.94 9.84 -4.27
C LEU A 32 1.30 10.40 -3.00
N LEU A 33 1.94 11.39 -2.36
CA LEU A 33 1.43 11.98 -1.11
C LEU A 33 0.10 12.70 -1.33
N GLU A 34 -0.11 13.36 -2.46
CA GLU A 34 -1.38 13.98 -2.83
C GLU A 34 -2.52 12.94 -2.97
N LEU A 35 -2.27 11.84 -3.68
CA LEU A 35 -3.23 10.76 -3.83
C LEU A 35 -3.58 10.13 -2.47
N LEU A 36 -2.58 9.91 -1.64
CA LEU A 36 -2.77 9.38 -0.29
C LEU A 36 -3.52 10.35 0.63
N ALA A 37 -3.34 11.65 0.46
CA ALA A 37 -4.10 12.66 1.20
C ALA A 37 -5.59 12.64 0.83
N LEU A 38 -5.91 12.48 -0.46
CA LEU A 38 -7.29 12.28 -0.91
C LEU A 38 -7.89 10.99 -0.35
N TYR A 39 -7.14 9.89 -0.42
CA TYR A 39 -7.56 8.63 0.17
C TYR A 39 -7.79 8.74 1.69
N ARG A 40 -6.89 9.40 2.42
CA ARG A 40 -7.00 9.59 3.86
C ARG A 40 -8.27 10.34 4.29
N ARG A 41 -8.70 11.34 3.50
CA ARG A 41 -9.94 12.09 3.76
C ARG A 41 -11.18 11.19 3.76
N ARG A 42 -11.17 10.13 2.95
CA ARG A 42 -12.28 9.18 2.82
C ARG A 42 -12.19 8.04 3.85
N SER A 43 -10.98 7.56 4.11
CA SER A 43 -10.74 6.35 4.91
C SER A 43 -10.54 6.61 6.40
N HIS A 44 -10.16 7.82 6.79
CA HIS A 44 -9.80 8.22 8.16
C HIS A 44 -8.71 7.35 8.80
N HIS A 45 -7.88 6.71 7.99
CA HIS A 45 -6.77 5.90 8.48
C HIS A 45 -5.56 6.76 8.86
N GLN A 46 -4.81 6.30 9.84
CA GLN A 46 -3.47 6.82 10.06
C GLN A 46 -2.56 6.28 8.96
N ILE A 47 -1.84 7.15 8.26
CA ILE A 47 -0.98 6.76 7.14
C ILE A 47 0.46 7.14 7.45
N THR A 48 1.37 6.19 7.27
CA THR A 48 2.81 6.39 7.28
C THR A 48 3.37 5.92 5.95
N VAL A 49 4.10 6.77 5.24
CA VAL A 49 4.83 6.42 4.02
C VAL A 49 6.30 6.35 4.35
N VAL A 50 6.96 5.30 3.93
CA VAL A 50 8.41 5.11 4.13
C VAL A 50 9.10 5.18 2.78
N PHE A 51 10.13 6.02 2.69
CA PHE A 51 11.02 6.14 1.54
C PHE A 51 12.46 5.83 1.92
N ASP A 52 13.24 5.32 0.98
CA ASP A 52 14.69 5.25 1.14
C ASP A 52 15.29 6.66 1.20
N GLY A 53 16.00 6.93 2.29
CA GLY A 53 16.62 8.25 2.53
C GLY A 53 18.05 8.40 2.03
N TRP A 54 18.61 7.39 1.33
CA TRP A 54 20.02 7.37 0.92
C TRP A 54 20.45 8.58 0.09
N GLN A 55 19.51 9.19 -0.65
CA GLN A 55 19.80 10.39 -1.46
C GLN A 55 19.92 11.68 -0.62
N ARG A 56 19.37 11.71 0.60
CA ARG A 56 19.51 12.88 1.49
C ARG A 56 20.82 12.87 2.26
N GLY A 57 21.49 11.72 2.36
CA GLY A 57 22.78 11.61 3.08
C GLY A 57 22.69 11.80 4.59
N ASP A 58 21.47 11.92 5.15
CA ASP A 58 21.26 12.16 6.56
C ASP A 58 21.64 10.96 7.41
N LEU A 59 22.44 11.17 8.45
CA LEU A 59 22.84 10.17 9.41
C LEU A 59 21.69 9.71 10.32
N LYS A 60 20.61 10.49 10.39
CA LYS A 60 19.42 10.21 11.19
C LYS A 60 18.22 9.94 10.31
N GLU A 61 17.29 9.13 10.80
CA GLU A 61 15.98 8.94 10.18
C GLU A 61 15.24 10.28 10.08
N GLY A 62 14.90 10.68 8.87
CA GLY A 62 14.11 11.89 8.62
C GLY A 62 12.63 11.62 8.84
N ARG A 63 11.94 12.48 9.56
CA ARG A 63 10.49 12.45 9.74
C ARG A 63 9.88 13.77 9.37
N ASP A 64 8.84 13.74 8.56
CA ASP A 64 8.08 14.90 8.14
C ASP A 64 6.59 14.60 8.20
N ARG A 65 5.76 15.63 8.30
CA ARG A 65 4.30 15.52 8.23
C ARG A 65 3.76 16.35 7.08
N ARG A 66 3.16 15.67 6.13
CA ARG A 66 2.53 16.32 4.97
C ARG A 66 1.06 15.93 4.87
N GLN A 67 0.17 16.90 4.90
CA GLN A 67 -1.29 16.71 4.78
C GLN A 67 -1.85 15.65 5.76
N GLY A 68 -1.25 15.58 6.98
CA GLY A 68 -1.63 14.62 8.01
C GLY A 68 -1.05 13.21 7.83
N ILE A 69 -0.24 12.99 6.80
CA ILE A 69 0.52 11.75 6.56
C ILE A 69 1.89 11.88 7.21
N LEU A 70 2.33 10.85 7.93
CA LEU A 70 3.69 10.76 8.42
C LEU A 70 4.59 10.22 7.29
N VAL A 71 5.61 10.98 6.92
CA VAL A 71 6.63 10.58 5.94
C VAL A 71 7.91 10.26 6.69
N ILE A 72 8.44 9.07 6.49
CA ILE A 72 9.70 8.62 7.09
C ILE A 72 10.70 8.36 5.96
N TYR A 73 11.89 8.94 6.10
CA TYR A 73 13.04 8.66 5.26
C TYR A 73 14.03 7.84 6.07
N SER A 74 14.41 6.66 5.57
CA SER A 74 15.43 5.85 6.24
C SER A 74 16.75 6.62 6.35
N ARG A 75 17.51 6.34 7.40
CA ARG A 75 18.85 6.93 7.57
C ARG A 75 19.83 6.33 6.57
N ARG A 76 20.98 6.98 6.43
CA ARG A 76 22.07 6.48 5.59
C ARG A 76 22.50 5.07 6.04
N GLY A 77 22.55 4.14 5.09
CA GLY A 77 22.89 2.73 5.33
C GLY A 77 21.75 1.85 5.84
N GLU A 78 20.55 2.41 6.07
CA GLU A 78 19.33 1.67 6.41
C GLU A 78 18.38 1.70 5.21
N ARG A 79 17.78 0.57 4.88
CA ARG A 79 16.76 0.48 3.81
C ARG A 79 15.37 0.80 4.36
N ALA A 80 14.48 1.29 3.49
CA ALA A 80 13.07 1.47 3.83
C ALA A 80 12.44 0.18 4.39
N ASP A 81 12.83 -0.98 3.88
CA ASP A 81 12.37 -2.28 4.34
C ASP A 81 12.60 -2.49 5.85
N GLU A 82 13.76 -2.09 6.37
CA GLU A 82 14.10 -2.23 7.79
C GLU A 82 13.21 -1.34 8.67
N VAL A 83 12.96 -0.12 8.20
CA VAL A 83 12.02 0.80 8.87
C VAL A 83 10.62 0.22 8.88
N ILE A 84 10.13 -0.30 7.75
CA ILE A 84 8.82 -0.93 7.63
C ILE A 84 8.70 -2.15 8.55
N LYS A 85 9.70 -3.04 8.55
CA LYS A 85 9.74 -4.23 9.42
C LYS A 85 9.70 -3.84 10.91
N ARG A 86 10.40 -2.76 11.29
CA ARG A 86 10.38 -2.21 12.65
C ARG A 86 8.98 -1.70 13.03
N LEU A 87 8.34 -0.94 12.15
CA LEU A 87 6.98 -0.44 12.36
C LEU A 87 5.95 -1.58 12.46
N LEU A 88 6.05 -2.60 11.61
CA LEU A 88 5.18 -3.77 11.65
C LEU A 88 5.29 -4.51 13.00
N ASN A 89 6.50 -4.67 13.54
CA ASN A 89 6.72 -5.31 14.83
C ASN A 89 6.17 -4.48 16.00
N GLN A 90 6.14 -3.15 15.88
CA GLN A 90 5.56 -2.26 16.89
C GLN A 90 4.03 -2.26 16.84
N GLU A 91 3.45 -2.09 15.66
CA GLU A 91 2.00 -1.92 15.46
C GLU A 91 1.23 -3.25 15.42
N ARG A 92 1.88 -4.31 14.97
CA ARG A 92 1.33 -5.66 14.90
C ARG A 92 -0.04 -5.70 14.22
N GLU A 93 -1.03 -6.25 14.92
CA GLU A 93 -2.40 -6.44 14.39
C GLU A 93 -3.11 -5.13 14.02
N ARG A 94 -2.65 -3.99 14.52
CA ARG A 94 -3.21 -2.67 14.19
C ARG A 94 -2.76 -2.15 12.84
N ALA A 95 -1.65 -2.70 12.30
CA ALA A 95 -1.09 -2.30 11.03
C ALA A 95 -1.65 -3.08 9.84
N MET A 96 -1.61 -2.40 8.69
CA MET A 96 -1.66 -3.01 7.37
C MET A 96 -0.53 -2.40 6.53
N VAL A 97 0.26 -3.24 5.87
CA VAL A 97 1.31 -2.75 4.98
C VAL A 97 0.92 -2.90 3.52
N VAL A 98 1.27 -1.88 2.73
CA VAL A 98 1.12 -1.85 1.27
C VAL A 98 2.49 -2.06 0.65
N THR A 99 2.71 -3.24 0.06
CA THR A 99 3.98 -3.60 -0.59
C THR A 99 3.81 -4.81 -1.50
N SER A 100 4.59 -4.88 -2.57
CA SER A 100 4.74 -6.08 -3.39
C SER A 100 5.96 -6.91 -2.99
N ASP A 101 6.79 -6.41 -2.06
CA ASP A 101 7.97 -7.11 -1.57
C ASP A 101 7.59 -8.31 -0.70
N ARG A 102 8.11 -9.48 -1.08
CA ARG A 102 7.80 -10.75 -0.41
C ARG A 102 8.35 -10.83 1.01
N GLU A 103 9.51 -10.26 1.27
CA GLU A 103 10.12 -10.28 2.60
C GLU A 103 9.29 -9.45 3.59
N ILE A 104 8.83 -8.28 3.16
CA ILE A 104 7.97 -7.42 3.97
C ILE A 104 6.61 -8.10 4.22
N GLN A 105 6.05 -8.77 3.20
CA GLN A 105 4.80 -9.53 3.36
C GLN A 105 4.93 -10.65 4.40
N VAL A 106 6.03 -11.41 4.36
CA VAL A 106 6.33 -12.47 5.34
C VAL A 106 6.49 -11.86 6.74
N CYS A 107 7.22 -10.76 6.87
CA CYS A 107 7.38 -10.06 8.13
C CYS A 107 6.04 -9.57 8.70
N ALA A 108 5.16 -9.03 7.85
CA ALA A 108 3.81 -8.63 8.25
C ALA A 108 3.01 -9.83 8.80
N GLU A 109 3.08 -10.99 8.13
CA GLU A 109 2.43 -12.20 8.61
C GLU A 109 2.96 -12.66 9.97
N GLN A 110 4.26 -12.61 10.19
CA GLN A 110 4.89 -12.95 11.47
C GLN A 110 4.48 -11.98 12.58
N ALA A 111 4.40 -10.69 12.27
CA ALA A 111 3.91 -9.65 13.18
C ALA A 111 2.38 -9.68 13.38
N LYS A 112 1.65 -10.59 12.74
CA LYS A 112 0.17 -10.64 12.70
C LYS A 112 -0.47 -9.38 12.09
N ALA A 113 0.29 -8.58 11.38
CA ALA A 113 -0.21 -7.46 10.58
C ALA A 113 -0.88 -7.98 9.30
N ALA A 114 -1.75 -7.16 8.71
CA ALA A 114 -2.26 -7.45 7.37
C ALA A 114 -1.32 -6.87 6.32
N TRP A 115 -1.44 -7.35 5.07
CA TRP A 115 -0.76 -6.76 3.93
C TRP A 115 -1.65 -6.76 2.69
N ILE A 116 -1.41 -5.82 1.80
CA ILE A 116 -2.02 -5.73 0.47
C ILE A 116 -0.91 -5.47 -0.55
N ASN A 117 -1.06 -6.05 -1.74
CA ASN A 117 -0.12 -5.80 -2.82
C ASN A 117 -0.22 -4.35 -3.30
N ALA A 118 0.92 -3.72 -3.62
CA ALA A 118 0.99 -2.31 -4.00
C ALA A 118 0.16 -2.00 -5.26
N SER A 119 0.21 -2.85 -6.29
CA SER A 119 -0.60 -2.67 -7.49
C SER A 119 -2.10 -2.82 -7.22
N GLN A 120 -2.49 -3.76 -6.35
CA GLN A 120 -3.89 -3.90 -5.96
C GLN A 120 -4.40 -2.68 -5.18
N PHE A 121 -3.58 -2.14 -4.28
CA PHE A 121 -3.91 -0.93 -3.53
C PHE A 121 -4.02 0.29 -4.44
N GLU A 122 -3.09 0.45 -5.37
CA GLU A 122 -3.09 1.55 -6.35
C GLU A 122 -4.39 1.53 -7.16
N LEU A 123 -4.71 0.41 -7.80
CA LEU A 123 -5.90 0.26 -8.64
C LEU A 123 -7.22 0.46 -7.87
N SER A 124 -7.28 -0.03 -6.62
CA SER A 124 -8.55 -0.04 -5.87
C SER A 124 -8.78 1.23 -5.05
N HIS A 125 -7.73 1.96 -4.69
CA HIS A 125 -7.83 3.01 -3.69
C HIS A 125 -7.21 4.35 -4.09
N LEU A 126 -6.21 4.37 -4.97
CA LEU A 126 -5.54 5.58 -5.44
C LEU A 126 -6.00 6.02 -6.82
N HIS A 127 -6.66 5.15 -7.59
CA HIS A 127 -7.25 5.54 -8.86
C HIS A 127 -8.38 6.53 -8.58
N ASP A 128 -8.29 7.72 -9.17
CA ASP A 128 -9.31 8.77 -9.00
C ASP A 128 -10.55 8.39 -9.82
N PRO A 129 -11.72 8.15 -9.19
CA PRO A 129 -12.94 7.89 -9.93
C PRO A 129 -13.48 9.13 -10.69
N SER A 130 -12.83 10.31 -10.52
CA SER A 130 -13.24 11.55 -11.20
C SER A 130 -12.62 11.73 -12.58
N GLY A 131 -11.72 10.86 -13.01
CA GLY A 131 -11.04 10.91 -14.29
C GLY A 131 -11.39 9.73 -15.19
N ALA A 132 -12.43 9.86 -16.01
CA ALA A 132 -12.89 8.91 -17.01
C ALA A 132 -13.68 7.70 -16.48
N ALA A 133 -14.97 7.92 -16.21
CA ALA A 133 -15.95 6.90 -16.48
C ALA A 133 -15.97 6.67 -18.00
N ASP A 134 -15.28 5.63 -18.46
CA ASP A 134 -15.49 5.10 -19.81
C ASP A 134 -16.68 4.12 -19.71
N PRO A 135 -17.86 4.45 -20.25
CA PRO A 135 -19.06 3.61 -20.10
C PRO A 135 -19.11 2.44 -21.08
N ALA A 136 -17.96 1.93 -21.54
CA ALA A 136 -17.90 0.95 -22.61
C ALA A 136 -17.30 -0.42 -22.21
N ALA A 137 -17.42 -0.84 -20.96
CA ALA A 137 -16.97 -2.18 -20.53
C ALA A 137 -18.09 -3.01 -19.86
N GLU A 138 -19.35 -2.76 -20.18
CA GLU A 138 -20.42 -3.73 -19.94
C GLU A 138 -20.87 -4.33 -21.27
N ALA A 139 -20.32 -5.44 -21.66
CA ALA A 139 -20.94 -6.51 -22.43
C ALA A 139 -19.91 -7.59 -22.79
N ASN A 140 -19.76 -8.58 -21.93
CA ASN A 140 -19.72 -9.97 -22.40
C ASN A 140 -19.62 -10.93 -21.20
N SER A 141 -20.75 -11.38 -20.76
CA SER A 141 -20.83 -12.65 -20.06
C SER A 141 -21.09 -13.75 -21.10
N PRO A 142 -20.31 -14.80 -21.12
CA PRO A 142 -20.82 -16.04 -21.63
C PRO A 142 -20.87 -17.13 -20.55
N THR A 143 -22.06 -17.73 -20.50
CA THR A 143 -22.33 -19.15 -20.31
C THR A 143 -22.12 -19.77 -18.94
N ARG A 144 -23.28 -20.21 -18.45
CA ARG A 144 -23.53 -21.24 -17.45
C ARG A 144 -22.61 -22.43 -17.61
N GLY A 145 -21.73 -22.63 -16.64
CA GLY A 145 -21.07 -23.90 -16.37
C GLY A 145 -21.53 -24.38 -15.00
N THR A 146 -22.34 -25.46 -14.97
CA THR A 146 -22.71 -26.18 -13.76
C THR A 146 -21.50 -26.85 -13.15
N HIS A 147 -20.84 -26.22 -12.17
CA HIS A 147 -19.80 -26.84 -11.39
C HIS A 147 -20.34 -27.36 -10.06
N LYS A 148 -20.23 -28.68 -9.89
CA LYS A 148 -20.50 -29.44 -8.68
C LYS A 148 -19.85 -28.78 -7.46
N LYS A 149 -20.64 -28.47 -6.44
CA LYS A 149 -20.17 -28.04 -5.12
C LYS A 149 -19.32 -29.14 -4.47
N GLY A 150 -18.00 -29.01 -4.56
CA GLY A 150 -17.09 -29.73 -3.66
C GLY A 150 -17.14 -29.14 -2.26
N PRO A 151 -16.69 -29.88 -1.20
CA PRO A 151 -16.78 -29.42 0.17
C PRO A 151 -16.05 -28.11 0.35
N SER A 152 -16.76 -27.10 0.82
CA SER A 152 -16.26 -25.76 1.10
C SER A 152 -15.11 -25.84 2.11
N ARG A 153 -13.87 -25.72 1.64
CA ARG A 153 -12.71 -25.55 2.52
C ARG A 153 -12.86 -24.21 3.25
N ARG A 154 -13.20 -24.31 4.52
CA ARG A 154 -13.25 -23.13 5.40
C ARG A 154 -11.88 -22.46 5.38
N LEU A 155 -11.83 -21.20 4.93
CA LEU A 155 -10.64 -20.38 4.97
C LEU A 155 -10.05 -20.36 6.38
N SER A 156 -8.74 -20.42 6.52
CA SER A 156 -8.07 -20.34 7.81
C SER A 156 -8.45 -19.03 8.54
N LYS A 157 -8.41 -19.03 9.87
CA LYS A 157 -8.72 -17.85 10.70
C LYS A 157 -7.93 -16.61 10.25
N ARG A 158 -6.65 -16.79 9.88
CA ARG A 158 -5.76 -15.73 9.36
C ARG A 158 -6.28 -15.13 8.05
N LEU A 159 -6.68 -15.95 7.08
CA LEU A 159 -7.23 -15.50 5.80
C LEU A 159 -8.54 -14.74 5.97
N ARG A 160 -9.41 -15.17 6.88
CA ARG A 160 -10.66 -14.45 7.18
C ARG A 160 -10.40 -13.09 7.82
N GLN A 161 -9.47 -13.00 8.77
CA GLN A 161 -9.10 -11.73 9.40
C GLN A 161 -8.49 -10.76 8.38
N ARG A 162 -7.61 -11.25 7.47
CA ARG A 162 -7.06 -10.45 6.39
C ARG A 162 -8.16 -9.92 5.47
N GLN A 163 -9.08 -10.77 5.03
CA GLN A 163 -10.20 -10.34 4.17
C GLN A 163 -11.10 -9.31 4.86
N GLN A 164 -11.36 -9.46 6.17
CA GLN A 164 -12.12 -8.48 6.91
C GLN A 164 -11.42 -7.12 7.00
N ARG A 165 -10.10 -7.11 7.11
CA ARG A 165 -9.32 -5.85 7.12
C ARG A 165 -9.27 -5.20 5.75
N LEU A 166 -9.11 -5.98 4.67
CA LEU A 166 -9.17 -5.48 3.31
C LEU A 166 -10.53 -4.82 2.98
N LYS A 167 -11.63 -5.31 3.55
CA LYS A 167 -12.96 -4.70 3.38
C LYS A 167 -13.12 -3.37 4.13
N LYS A 168 -12.19 -3.00 5.00
CA LYS A 168 -12.20 -1.74 5.76
C LYS A 168 -11.27 -0.68 5.15
N LEU A 169 -10.55 -1.00 4.08
CA LEU A 169 -9.80 -0.05 3.26
C LEU A 169 -10.73 0.77 2.37
#